data_9bcc18937d68cb4089ab9fde85bfae9c
#
_entry.id   9bcc18937d68cb4089ab9fde85bfae9c
#
_cell.length_a   1.000
_cell.length_b   1.000
_cell.length_c   1.000
_cell.angle_alpha   90.00
_cell.angle_beta   90.00
_cell.angle_gamma   90.00
#
_symmetry.space_group_name_H-M   'P 1'
#
loop_
_entity.id
_entity.type
_entity.pdbx_description
1 polymer ?
#
loop_
_entity_poly.entity_id
_entity_poly.type
_entity_poly.pdbx_seq_one_letter_code
_entity_poly.pdbx_strand_id
1 'polypeptide(L)'
;MKKTLFISAVALAFIACGGSASEKKDASTTETTSEAAEAAASVPSDNPDYEKGLALVAGSDCLTCHKVDEKVIGPSYREVANKYENTEANVKMLAEKIIKGGKGVWGEVEMTAHPAISQADAEQMAKYILLLKK
;
A
#
# COMPACT_ATOMS: atom_id res chain seq x y z
N MET A 1 -13.47 -3.84 -48.57
CA MET A 1 -13.18 -2.94 -49.70
C MET A 1 -12.62 -1.64 -49.22
N LYS A 2 -11.55 -1.24 -49.81
CA LYS A 2 -10.79 0.03 -49.82
C LYS A 2 -9.81 0.26 -48.68
N LYS A 3 -8.59 -0.12 -49.00
CA LYS A 3 -7.28 0.31 -48.55
C LYS A 3 -7.10 1.83 -48.81
N THR A 4 -6.50 2.53 -47.86
CA THR A 4 -5.71 3.72 -48.18
C THR A 4 -4.46 3.77 -47.30
N LEU A 5 -3.32 3.47 -47.93
CA LEU A 5 -1.97 3.80 -47.49
C LEU A 5 -1.78 5.32 -47.54
N PHE A 6 -1.22 5.91 -46.50
CA PHE A 6 -0.48 7.13 -46.59
C PHE A 6 0.91 6.96 -45.97
N ILE A 7 1.86 6.85 -46.89
CA ILE A 7 3.30 6.97 -46.66
C ILE A 7 3.61 8.46 -46.69
N SER A 8 4.19 8.98 -45.63
CA SER A 8 4.91 10.27 -45.69
C SER A 8 6.24 10.13 -44.95
N ALA A 9 7.26 10.00 -45.74
CA ALA A 9 8.65 10.17 -45.36
C ALA A 9 9.00 11.66 -45.31
N VAL A 10 9.59 12.12 -44.23
CA VAL A 10 10.34 13.39 -44.21
C VAL A 10 11.64 13.18 -43.42
N ALA A 11 12.65 13.66 -44.07
CA ALA A 11 14.08 13.44 -43.88
C ALA A 11 14.72 14.15 -42.69
N LEU A 12 15.91 13.63 -42.38
CA LEU A 12 17.06 14.08 -41.60
C LEU A 12 17.29 15.60 -41.47
N ALA A 13 17.68 16.01 -40.24
CA ALA A 13 18.75 16.95 -40.03
C ALA A 13 19.51 16.64 -38.75
N PHE A 14 20.77 16.24 -38.87
CA PHE A 14 21.76 16.16 -37.79
C PHE A 14 22.23 17.58 -37.46
N ILE A 15 22.19 17.96 -36.20
CA ILE A 15 23.05 19.02 -35.67
C ILE A 15 23.67 18.48 -34.39
N ALA A 16 24.97 18.20 -34.47
CA ALA A 16 25.84 17.96 -33.35
C ALA A 16 26.24 19.31 -32.75
N CYS A 17 26.08 19.45 -31.43
CA CYS A 17 26.88 20.41 -30.68
C CYS A 17 27.03 19.87 -29.24
N GLY A 18 28.28 19.68 -28.84
CA GLY A 18 28.66 19.23 -27.52
C GLY A 18 28.52 20.37 -26.51
N GLY A 19 28.35 19.97 -25.23
CA GLY A 19 28.31 20.88 -24.09
C GLY A 19 28.06 20.09 -22.82
N SER A 20 29.13 19.85 -22.07
CA SER A 20 29.12 19.31 -20.72
C SER A 20 28.42 20.30 -19.79
N ALA A 21 27.36 19.89 -19.10
CA ALA A 21 26.92 20.52 -17.86
C ALA A 21 26.01 19.54 -17.09
N SER A 22 26.40 19.33 -15.86
CA SER A 22 25.68 18.67 -14.77
C SER A 22 24.24 19.13 -14.68
N GLU A 23 23.27 18.25 -14.94
CA GLU A 23 21.87 18.54 -14.68
C GLU A 23 21.29 17.55 -13.69
N LYS A 24 20.86 18.10 -12.56
CA LYS A 24 20.06 17.49 -11.54
C LYS A 24 18.81 16.87 -12.18
N LYS A 25 18.69 15.57 -12.08
CA LYS A 25 17.49 14.85 -12.44
C LYS A 25 16.49 15.03 -11.32
N ASP A 26 15.54 15.91 -11.54
CA ASP A 26 14.29 16.00 -10.79
C ASP A 26 13.51 14.71 -11.04
N ALA A 27 13.57 13.79 -10.10
CA ALA A 27 12.74 12.60 -10.09
C ALA A 27 11.56 12.88 -9.17
N SER A 28 10.45 13.29 -9.77
CA SER A 28 9.13 13.16 -9.14
C SER A 28 8.87 11.68 -8.90
N THR A 29 9.22 11.21 -7.73
CA THR A 29 8.97 9.84 -7.28
C THR A 29 8.10 9.90 -6.05
N THR A 30 6.83 9.69 -6.26
CA THR A 30 5.89 8.90 -5.46
C THR A 30 6.11 8.95 -3.94
N GLU A 31 5.37 9.82 -3.28
CA GLU A 31 5.31 9.95 -1.81
C GLU A 31 4.76 8.70 -1.08
N THR A 32 4.31 7.68 -1.79
CA THR A 32 3.73 6.44 -1.21
C THR A 32 4.76 5.53 -0.54
N THR A 33 6.06 5.67 -0.86
CA THR A 33 7.12 4.81 -0.30
C THR A 33 7.63 5.32 1.06
N SER A 34 7.44 6.61 1.38
CA SER A 34 7.99 7.23 2.59
C SER A 34 7.27 6.79 3.86
N GLU A 35 5.94 6.61 3.82
CA GLU A 35 5.14 6.32 5.02
C GLU A 35 5.33 4.86 5.50
N ALA A 36 5.47 3.91 4.56
CA ALA A 36 5.78 2.52 4.90
C ALA A 36 7.22 2.38 5.47
N ALA A 37 8.15 3.24 5.03
CA ALA A 37 9.53 3.23 5.51
C ALA A 37 9.64 3.83 6.92
N GLU A 38 8.82 4.81 7.28
CA GLU A 38 8.82 5.42 8.61
C GLU A 38 8.21 4.50 9.68
N ALA A 39 7.17 3.72 9.31
CA ALA A 39 6.61 2.69 10.17
C ALA A 39 7.58 1.53 10.45
N ALA A 40 8.45 1.20 9.49
CA ALA A 40 9.47 0.17 9.64
C ALA A 40 10.53 0.51 10.70
N ALA A 41 10.78 1.79 10.97
CA ALA A 41 11.79 2.22 11.94
C ALA A 41 11.43 1.96 13.42
N SER A 42 10.18 1.61 13.72
CA SER A 42 9.68 1.43 15.09
C SER A 42 9.42 -0.03 15.50
N VAL A 43 9.55 -0.98 14.56
CA VAL A 43 9.38 -2.42 14.79
C VAL A 43 10.67 -3.13 14.38
N PRO A 44 11.17 -4.14 15.15
CA PRO A 44 12.32 -4.92 14.74
C PRO A 44 12.09 -5.52 13.34
N SER A 45 12.97 -5.17 12.39
CA SER A 45 12.90 -5.65 11.01
C SER A 45 13.04 -7.18 10.87
N ASP A 46 13.42 -7.85 11.95
CA ASP A 46 13.64 -9.30 11.97
C ASP A 46 12.39 -10.12 12.32
N ASN A 47 11.22 -9.46 12.41
CA ASN A 47 9.97 -10.19 12.69
C ASN A 47 9.35 -10.66 11.37
N PRO A 48 9.28 -11.99 11.11
CA PRO A 48 8.76 -12.53 9.86
C PRO A 48 7.27 -12.21 9.64
N ASP A 49 6.49 -12.05 10.71
CA ASP A 49 5.09 -11.65 10.60
C ASP A 49 4.95 -10.19 10.16
N TYR A 50 5.90 -9.33 10.55
CA TYR A 50 5.94 -7.94 10.10
C TYR A 50 6.21 -7.85 8.60
N GLU A 51 7.29 -8.46 8.11
CA GLU A 51 7.69 -8.38 6.71
C GLU A 51 6.64 -8.98 5.76
N LYS A 52 6.14 -10.18 6.09
CA LYS A 52 5.12 -10.84 5.28
C LYS A 52 3.81 -10.05 5.23
N GLY A 53 3.34 -9.58 6.39
CA GLY A 53 2.10 -8.83 6.47
C GLY A 53 2.21 -7.47 5.79
N LEU A 54 3.35 -6.77 5.93
CA LEU A 54 3.63 -5.52 5.20
C LEU A 54 3.58 -5.72 3.68
N ALA A 55 4.21 -6.79 3.18
CA ALA A 55 4.21 -7.10 1.74
C ALA A 55 2.78 -7.35 1.21
N LEU A 56 1.95 -8.07 1.96
CA LEU A 56 0.56 -8.33 1.61
C LEU A 56 -0.29 -7.05 1.60
N VAL A 57 -0.13 -6.21 2.61
CA VAL A 57 -0.83 -4.92 2.70
C VAL A 57 -0.41 -3.99 1.56
N ALA A 58 0.89 -3.89 1.29
CA ALA A 58 1.43 -3.05 0.22
C ALA A 58 1.04 -3.55 -1.19
N GLY A 59 0.85 -4.85 -1.36
CA GLY A 59 0.38 -5.47 -2.60
C GLY A 59 -1.13 -5.40 -2.83
N SER A 60 -1.87 -4.81 -1.88
CA SER A 60 -3.32 -4.68 -1.91
C SER A 60 -3.73 -3.20 -1.99
N ASP A 61 -5.02 -2.93 -2.12
CA ASP A 61 -5.58 -1.56 -2.17
C ASP A 61 -5.86 -0.94 -0.78
N CYS A 62 -5.44 -1.60 0.29
CA CYS A 62 -5.69 -1.23 1.68
C CYS A 62 -5.27 0.21 2.01
N LEU A 63 -4.12 0.66 1.48
CA LEU A 63 -3.55 1.98 1.74
C LEU A 63 -4.33 3.14 1.07
N THR A 64 -5.32 2.83 0.24
CA THR A 64 -6.27 3.82 -0.30
C THR A 64 -7.16 4.40 0.80
N CYS A 65 -7.55 3.57 1.76
CA CYS A 65 -8.48 3.93 2.83
C CYS A 65 -7.83 3.99 4.22
N HIS A 66 -6.69 3.34 4.41
CA HIS A 66 -5.94 3.30 5.66
C HIS A 66 -4.55 3.87 5.50
N LYS A 67 -4.04 4.48 6.54
CA LYS A 67 -2.63 4.86 6.69
C LYS A 67 -2.08 4.25 7.98
N VAL A 68 -0.76 4.26 8.13
CA VAL A 68 -0.14 3.70 9.33
C VAL A 68 -0.46 4.53 10.56
N ASP A 69 -0.22 5.82 10.50
CA ASP A 69 -0.33 6.74 11.64
C ASP A 69 -1.52 7.71 11.55
N GLU A 70 -2.09 7.90 10.37
CA GLU A 70 -3.13 8.89 10.11
C GLU A 70 -4.47 8.25 9.78
N LYS A 71 -5.54 8.78 10.37
CA LYS A 71 -6.92 8.43 9.99
C LYS A 71 -7.32 9.17 8.72
N VAL A 72 -7.68 8.43 7.67
CA VAL A 72 -8.17 8.98 6.40
C VAL A 72 -9.66 8.64 6.23
N ILE A 73 -9.97 7.59 5.51
CA ILE A 73 -11.33 7.07 5.33
C ILE A 73 -11.62 6.07 6.45
N GLY A 74 -10.76 5.08 6.61
CA GLY A 74 -10.78 4.12 7.70
C GLY A 74 -9.89 4.58 8.88
N PRO A 75 -9.87 3.81 9.98
CA PRO A 75 -8.94 4.05 11.09
C PRO A 75 -7.51 3.87 10.61
N SER A 76 -6.56 4.57 11.25
CA SER A 76 -5.15 4.25 11.06
C SER A 76 -4.84 2.85 11.59
N TYR A 77 -3.81 2.20 11.03
CA TYR A 77 -3.40 0.90 11.54
C TYR A 77 -2.94 0.96 12.99
N ARG A 78 -2.37 2.06 13.40
CA ARG A 78 -1.95 2.29 14.79
C ARG A 78 -3.14 2.44 15.73
N GLU A 79 -4.22 3.10 15.32
CA GLU A 79 -5.46 3.11 16.11
C GLU A 79 -6.02 1.70 16.30
N VAL A 80 -5.98 0.87 15.24
CA VAL A 80 -6.39 -0.54 15.33
C VAL A 80 -5.48 -1.31 16.29
N ALA A 81 -4.16 -1.18 16.15
CA ALA A 81 -3.19 -1.83 17.01
C ALA A 81 -3.33 -1.42 18.49
N ASN A 82 -3.61 -0.16 18.76
CA ASN A 82 -3.78 0.33 20.13
C ASN A 82 -5.12 -0.13 20.74
N LYS A 83 -6.14 -0.38 19.92
CA LYS A 83 -7.45 -0.86 20.37
C LYS A 83 -7.46 -2.37 20.66
N TYR A 84 -6.73 -3.17 19.91
CA TYR A 84 -6.76 -4.62 20.02
C TYR A 84 -5.40 -5.18 20.41
N GLU A 85 -5.40 -6.11 21.37
CA GLU A 85 -4.19 -6.86 21.74
C GLU A 85 -3.83 -7.86 20.64
N ASN A 86 -2.54 -8.13 20.46
CA ASN A 86 -2.06 -9.11 19.48
C ASN A 86 -2.28 -10.54 20.01
N THR A 87 -3.52 -11.00 19.93
CA THR A 87 -3.96 -12.34 20.31
C THR A 87 -4.51 -13.07 19.09
N GLU A 88 -4.46 -14.41 19.11
CA GLU A 88 -5.01 -15.23 18.03
C GLU A 88 -6.50 -14.91 17.75
N ALA A 89 -7.28 -14.67 18.81
CA ALA A 89 -8.69 -14.31 18.68
C ALA A 89 -8.88 -12.99 17.92
N ASN A 90 -8.09 -11.96 18.26
CA ASN A 90 -8.14 -10.67 17.58
C ASN A 90 -7.60 -10.74 16.14
N VAL A 91 -6.55 -11.53 15.91
CA VAL A 91 -6.03 -11.78 14.55
C VAL A 91 -7.13 -12.37 13.68
N LYS A 92 -7.81 -13.41 14.12
CA LYS A 92 -8.92 -14.04 13.38
C LYS A 92 -10.08 -13.07 13.15
N MET A 93 -10.49 -12.35 14.19
CA MET A 93 -11.57 -11.37 14.10
C MET A 93 -11.25 -10.24 13.09
N LEU A 94 -10.02 -9.71 13.10
CA LEU A 94 -9.58 -8.68 12.16
C LEU A 94 -9.43 -9.24 10.74
N ALA A 95 -8.96 -10.46 10.59
CA ALA A 95 -8.92 -11.15 9.30
C ALA A 95 -10.31 -11.31 8.68
N GLU A 96 -11.32 -11.66 9.49
CA GLU A 96 -12.71 -11.69 9.03
C GLU A 96 -13.21 -10.30 8.59
N LYS A 97 -12.78 -9.22 9.27
CA LYS A 97 -13.11 -7.85 8.85
C LYS A 97 -12.47 -7.48 7.51
N ILE A 98 -11.26 -7.93 7.26
CA ILE A 98 -10.61 -7.74 5.95
C ILE A 98 -11.42 -8.46 4.87
N ILE A 99 -11.78 -9.73 5.07
CA ILE A 99 -12.45 -10.54 4.06
C ILE A 99 -13.89 -10.11 3.84
N LYS A 100 -14.65 -9.85 4.93
CA LYS A 100 -16.10 -9.60 4.88
C LYS A 100 -16.47 -8.11 4.86
N GLY A 101 -15.53 -7.23 5.22
CA GLY A 101 -15.81 -5.81 5.38
C GLY A 101 -16.66 -5.51 6.60
N GLY A 102 -17.40 -4.41 6.53
CA GLY A 102 -18.39 -4.01 7.53
C GLY A 102 -18.15 -2.66 8.17
N LYS A 103 -19.04 -2.25 9.06
CA LYS A 103 -19.04 -0.92 9.72
C LYS A 103 -19.39 -1.01 11.20
N GLY A 104 -19.42 0.13 11.85
CA GLY A 104 -19.95 0.32 13.22
C GLY A 104 -18.88 0.56 14.27
N VAL A 105 -17.82 -0.28 14.33
CA VAL A 105 -16.78 -0.15 15.37
C VAL A 105 -15.99 1.16 15.27
N TRP A 106 -15.80 1.64 14.04
CA TRP A 106 -15.02 2.84 13.71
C TRP A 106 -15.88 3.98 13.12
N GLY A 107 -17.20 3.84 13.15
CA GLY A 107 -18.18 4.77 12.61
C GLY A 107 -19.06 4.16 11.51
N GLU A 108 -19.73 5.04 10.76
CA GLU A 108 -20.72 4.63 9.76
C GLU A 108 -20.12 4.34 8.37
N VAL A 109 -18.84 4.70 8.15
CA VAL A 109 -18.16 4.40 6.89
C VAL A 109 -17.91 2.91 6.82
N GLU A 110 -18.38 2.29 5.74
CA GLU A 110 -18.25 0.86 5.52
C GLU A 110 -16.89 0.52 4.92
N MET A 111 -16.21 -0.44 5.54
CA MET A 111 -15.02 -1.06 4.96
C MET A 111 -15.44 -2.03 3.86
N THR A 112 -14.88 -1.89 2.67
CA THR A 112 -15.13 -2.79 1.54
C THR A 112 -14.65 -4.21 1.86
N ALA A 113 -15.42 -5.21 1.44
CA ALA A 113 -15.04 -6.62 1.55
C ALA A 113 -13.96 -6.99 0.53
N HIS A 114 -13.01 -7.83 0.93
CA HIS A 114 -11.95 -8.35 0.07
C HIS A 114 -11.99 -9.89 -0.01
N PRO A 115 -13.04 -10.47 -0.63
CA PRO A 115 -13.26 -11.93 -0.61
C PRO A 115 -12.22 -12.73 -1.39
N ALA A 116 -11.38 -12.07 -2.18
CA ALA A 116 -10.28 -12.71 -2.89
C ALA A 116 -9.04 -12.95 -2.00
N ILE A 117 -8.94 -12.28 -0.83
CA ILE A 117 -7.86 -12.48 0.13
C ILE A 117 -8.14 -13.77 0.91
N SER A 118 -7.14 -14.67 0.95
CA SER A 118 -7.27 -15.90 1.72
C SER A 118 -7.31 -15.62 3.23
N GLN A 119 -7.89 -16.55 4.00
CA GLN A 119 -7.90 -16.44 5.46
C GLN A 119 -6.48 -16.33 6.04
N ALA A 120 -5.53 -17.11 5.52
CA ALA A 120 -4.14 -17.07 5.96
C ALA A 120 -3.45 -15.74 5.68
N ASP A 121 -3.69 -15.16 4.50
CA ASP A 121 -3.13 -13.85 4.15
C ASP A 121 -3.76 -12.73 4.97
N ALA A 122 -5.07 -12.77 5.18
CA ALA A 122 -5.77 -11.81 6.04
C ALA A 122 -5.30 -11.87 7.49
N GLU A 123 -5.06 -13.07 8.03
CA GLU A 123 -4.47 -13.25 9.37
C GLU A 123 -3.04 -12.69 9.42
N GLN A 124 -2.26 -12.89 8.36
CA GLN A 124 -0.91 -12.36 8.27
C GLN A 124 -0.89 -10.82 8.19
N MET A 125 -1.83 -10.22 7.45
CA MET A 125 -2.05 -8.76 7.44
C MET A 125 -2.45 -8.25 8.82
N ALA A 126 -3.38 -8.93 9.50
CA ALA A 126 -3.82 -8.56 10.84
C ALA A 126 -2.68 -8.60 11.86
N LYS A 127 -1.81 -9.60 11.81
CA LYS A 127 -0.60 -9.68 12.65
C LYS A 127 0.32 -8.48 12.45
N TYR A 128 0.61 -8.13 11.19
CA TYR A 128 1.38 -6.94 10.88
C TYR A 128 0.77 -5.68 11.48
N ILE A 129 -0.54 -5.47 11.29
CA ILE A 129 -1.24 -4.30 11.82
C ILE A 129 -1.10 -4.25 13.35
N LEU A 130 -1.30 -5.36 14.05
CA LEU A 130 -1.21 -5.42 15.51
C LEU A 130 0.21 -5.23 16.05
N LEU A 131 1.24 -5.51 15.26
CA LEU A 131 2.64 -5.21 15.61
C LEU A 131 2.96 -3.71 15.59
N LEU A 132 2.11 -2.86 15.00
CA LEU A 132 2.31 -1.41 14.94
C LEU A 132 1.91 -0.68 16.23
N LYS A 133 1.55 -1.39 17.30
CA LYS A 133 1.21 -0.81 18.61
C LYS A 133 2.37 0.03 19.16
N LYS A 134 2.06 1.21 19.66
CA LYS A 134 2.98 2.11 20.39
C LYS A 134 2.60 2.20 21.85
#